data_d1710212d02c16fc70e5b8284dfe1850
#
_entry.id   d1710212d02c16fc70e5b8284dfe1850
#
_cell.length_a   1.000
_cell.length_b   1.000
_cell.length_c   1.000
_cell.angle_alpha   90.00
_cell.angle_beta   90.00
_cell.angle_gamma   90.00
#
_symmetry.space_group_name_H-M   'P 1'
#
loop_
_entity.id
_entity.type
_entity.pdbx_description
1 polymer ?
#
loop_
_entity_poly.entity_id
_entity_poly.type
_entity_poly.pdbx_seq_one_letter_code
_entity_poly.pdbx_strand_id
1 'polypeptide(L)'
;MNRGSEGLVQLLLTPSDYSLLPEQLFKKELIMSRPLKVVALSGGTWRPSRTLVLTQALLAQLAELLPIESKLIELGDIARPLGAALSRQELSADIEAELQAIENADLLIVAAPVYRGSYPGLLKHLFDLIDLNALIDTPVLLAATGGSERHALVLDHQLRPLFSFFQALTLPIGVYATEADFSNYQITSELLKARIQLAAERAAPLFGVHPKNLLKIA
;
A
#
# COMPACT_ATOMS: atom_id res chain seq x y z
N MET A 1 -5.56 -16.71 51.39
CA MET A 1 -4.87 -17.52 50.37
C MET A 1 -5.91 -18.11 49.49
N ASN A 2 -6.11 -17.57 48.33
CA ASN A 2 -6.65 -18.30 47.18
C ASN A 2 -6.39 -17.48 45.91
N ARG A 3 -5.54 -18.03 45.06
CA ARG A 3 -5.21 -17.43 43.76
C ARG A 3 -6.24 -17.95 42.75
N GLY A 4 -7.10 -17.06 42.28
CA GLY A 4 -7.97 -17.34 41.15
C GLY A 4 -7.19 -17.17 39.85
N SER A 5 -6.99 -18.27 39.17
CA SER A 5 -6.48 -18.33 37.80
C SER A 5 -7.53 -17.77 36.85
N GLU A 6 -7.28 -16.61 36.27
CA GLU A 6 -8.03 -16.13 35.11
C GLU A 6 -7.66 -16.97 33.89
N GLY A 7 -8.50 -17.95 33.61
CA GLY A 7 -8.45 -18.73 32.39
C GLY A 7 -8.90 -17.85 31.22
N LEU A 8 -8.02 -17.60 30.25
CA LEU A 8 -8.39 -17.11 28.92
C LEU A 8 -9.36 -18.13 28.31
N VAL A 9 -10.64 -17.82 28.31
CA VAL A 9 -11.62 -18.56 27.51
C VAL A 9 -11.39 -18.16 26.06
N GLN A 10 -10.65 -18.98 25.35
CA GLN A 10 -10.54 -18.91 23.90
C GLN A 10 -11.88 -19.39 23.33
N LEU A 11 -12.79 -18.48 23.03
CA LEU A 11 -14.03 -18.79 22.34
C LEU A 11 -13.66 -19.28 20.93
N LEU A 12 -13.69 -20.60 20.76
CA LEU A 12 -13.65 -21.24 19.45
C LEU A 12 -15.02 -21.03 18.80
N LEU A 13 -15.18 -19.96 18.00
CA LEU A 13 -16.37 -19.73 17.21
C LEU A 13 -16.44 -20.81 16.10
N THR A 14 -17.60 -21.41 15.95
CA THR A 14 -17.88 -22.35 14.87
C THR A 14 -18.24 -21.60 13.56
N PRO A 15 -18.11 -22.20 12.39
CA PRO A 15 -18.49 -21.54 11.12
C PRO A 15 -19.92 -20.96 11.09
N SER A 16 -20.84 -21.52 11.89
CA SER A 16 -22.22 -21.02 12.01
C SER A 16 -22.34 -19.75 12.86
N ASP A 17 -21.36 -19.46 13.73
CA ASP A 17 -21.40 -18.28 14.60
C ASP A 17 -21.05 -16.98 13.83
N TYR A 18 -20.36 -17.12 12.69
CA TYR A 18 -19.95 -15.99 11.85
C TYR A 18 -21.14 -15.30 11.14
N SER A 19 -22.25 -16.00 10.92
CA SER A 19 -23.42 -15.40 10.26
C SER A 19 -24.18 -14.37 11.10
N LEU A 20 -23.86 -14.26 12.41
CA LEU A 20 -24.49 -13.35 13.34
C LEU A 20 -23.63 -12.13 13.68
N LEU A 21 -22.39 -12.09 13.20
CA LEU A 21 -21.50 -10.95 13.43
C LEU A 21 -21.80 -9.81 12.45
N PRO A 22 -21.75 -8.55 12.90
CA PRO A 22 -21.73 -7.42 11.98
C PRO A 22 -20.65 -7.59 10.93
N GLU A 23 -20.93 -7.29 9.69
CA GLU A 23 -20.04 -7.51 8.54
C GLU A 23 -18.61 -6.98 8.76
N GLN A 24 -18.49 -5.87 9.48
CA GLN A 24 -17.20 -5.29 9.85
C GLN A 24 -16.39 -6.13 10.87
N LEU A 25 -17.07 -6.78 11.82
CA LEU A 25 -16.42 -7.67 12.79
C LEU A 25 -15.95 -8.96 12.09
N PHE A 26 -16.78 -9.51 11.20
CA PHE A 26 -16.44 -10.68 10.39
C PHE A 26 -15.22 -10.41 9.50
N LYS A 27 -15.18 -9.26 8.83
CA LYS A 27 -14.04 -8.84 8.00
C LYS A 27 -12.76 -8.69 8.85
N LYS A 28 -12.87 -8.16 10.07
CA LYS A 28 -11.74 -8.00 10.99
C LYS A 28 -11.19 -9.33 11.51
N GLU A 29 -12.04 -10.28 11.90
CA GLU A 29 -11.62 -11.61 12.34
C GLU A 29 -11.03 -12.43 11.20
N LEU A 30 -11.58 -12.34 9.99
CA LEU A 30 -11.04 -13.00 8.80
C LEU A 30 -9.64 -12.48 8.46
N ILE A 31 -9.40 -11.17 8.58
CA ILE A 31 -8.07 -10.55 8.37
C ILE A 31 -7.06 -11.06 9.41
N MET A 32 -7.47 -11.28 10.66
CA MET A 32 -6.58 -11.80 11.70
C MET A 32 -6.25 -13.30 11.55
N SER A 33 -6.97 -14.05 10.72
CA SER A 33 -6.80 -15.49 10.54
C SER A 33 -5.84 -15.87 9.41
N ARG A 34 -5.45 -14.95 8.55
CA ARG A 34 -4.52 -15.14 7.43
C ARG A 34 -3.56 -13.96 7.28
N PRO A 35 -2.40 -14.16 6.62
CA PRO A 35 -1.55 -13.03 6.23
C PRO A 35 -2.32 -12.04 5.34
N LEU A 36 -2.04 -10.74 5.52
CA LEU A 36 -2.61 -9.67 4.69
C LEU A 36 -1.98 -9.72 3.31
N LYS A 37 -2.79 -9.67 2.27
CA LYS A 37 -2.32 -9.51 0.89
C LYS A 37 -1.94 -8.05 0.66
N VAL A 38 -0.65 -7.78 0.68
CA VAL A 38 -0.12 -6.43 0.43
C VAL A 38 0.46 -6.37 -0.98
N VAL A 39 -0.12 -5.54 -1.83
CA VAL A 39 0.43 -5.27 -3.15
C VAL A 39 1.14 -3.93 -3.13
N ALA A 40 2.43 -3.96 -3.52
CA ALA A 40 3.26 -2.78 -3.61
C ALA A 40 3.56 -2.47 -5.09
N LEU A 41 3.07 -1.33 -5.57
CA LEU A 41 3.24 -0.88 -6.95
C LEU A 41 4.29 0.22 -7.03
N SER A 42 5.40 -0.05 -7.71
CA SER A 42 6.39 0.93 -8.11
C SER A 42 6.05 1.49 -9.48
N GLY A 43 5.57 2.73 -9.53
CA GLY A 43 5.09 3.40 -10.75
C GLY A 43 6.20 3.96 -11.67
N GLY A 44 7.47 3.66 -11.39
CA GLY A 44 8.59 4.02 -12.26
C GLY A 44 8.75 3.03 -13.42
N THR A 45 9.26 3.53 -14.57
CA THR A 45 9.47 2.72 -15.78
C THR A 45 10.95 2.46 -16.11
N TRP A 46 11.85 3.00 -15.31
CA TRP A 46 13.30 2.93 -15.54
C TRP A 46 14.02 2.33 -14.35
N ARG A 47 15.09 1.59 -14.63
CA ARG A 47 16.04 1.12 -13.62
C ARG A 47 17.43 1.71 -13.90
N PRO A 48 18.19 2.04 -12.85
CA PRO A 48 17.88 1.90 -11.41
C PRO A 48 16.84 2.94 -10.95
N SER A 49 16.02 2.59 -9.92
CA SER A 49 14.85 3.38 -9.53
C SER A 49 14.82 3.68 -8.03
N ARG A 50 14.87 4.98 -7.66
CA ARG A 50 14.65 5.42 -6.27
C ARG A 50 13.23 5.13 -5.80
N THR A 51 12.25 5.20 -6.73
CA THR A 51 10.86 4.86 -6.43
C THR A 51 10.72 3.41 -6.03
N LEU A 52 11.40 2.49 -6.75
CA LEU A 52 11.42 1.07 -6.38
C LEU A 52 12.03 0.86 -4.99
N VAL A 53 13.16 1.50 -4.71
CA VAL A 53 13.82 1.42 -3.38
C VAL A 53 12.89 1.92 -2.27
N LEU A 54 12.18 3.02 -2.49
CA LEU A 54 11.20 3.55 -1.55
C LEU A 54 10.02 2.57 -1.35
N THR A 55 9.51 1.99 -2.44
CA THR A 55 8.43 0.98 -2.39
C THR A 55 8.84 -0.23 -1.58
N GLN A 56 10.05 -0.76 -1.82
CA GLN A 56 10.60 -1.90 -1.10
C GLN A 56 10.82 -1.60 0.39
N ALA A 57 11.30 -0.40 0.72
CA ALA A 57 11.51 0.02 2.11
C ALA A 57 10.18 0.13 2.89
N LEU A 58 9.12 0.65 2.27
CA LEU A 58 7.78 0.71 2.85
C LEU A 58 7.21 -0.70 3.07
N LEU A 59 7.37 -1.58 2.08
CA LEU A 59 6.92 -2.96 2.17
C LEU A 59 7.65 -3.72 3.29
N ALA A 60 8.98 -3.57 3.38
CA ALA A 60 9.79 -4.18 4.43
C ALA A 60 9.37 -3.70 5.83
N GLN A 61 9.13 -2.39 5.99
CA GLN A 61 8.72 -1.82 7.28
C GLN A 61 7.31 -2.30 7.70
N LEU A 62 6.40 -2.50 6.75
CA LEU A 62 5.09 -3.10 7.04
C LEU A 62 5.22 -4.58 7.43
N ALA A 63 6.12 -5.33 6.81
CA ALA A 63 6.35 -6.74 7.12
C ALA A 63 6.91 -6.96 8.55
N GLU A 64 7.59 -5.96 9.12
CA GLU A 64 8.03 -5.99 10.52
C GLU A 64 6.87 -5.84 11.52
N LEU A 65 5.77 -5.23 11.10
CA LEU A 65 4.64 -4.90 11.97
C LEU A 65 3.44 -5.83 11.79
N LEU A 66 3.25 -6.37 10.59
CA LEU A 66 2.07 -7.11 10.17
C LEU A 66 2.45 -8.44 9.53
N PRO A 67 1.68 -9.51 9.76
CA PRO A 67 1.82 -10.75 8.99
C PRO A 67 1.32 -10.50 7.58
N ILE A 68 2.21 -10.36 6.60
CA ILE A 68 1.85 -10.04 5.22
C ILE A 68 2.26 -11.13 4.24
N GLU A 69 1.45 -11.34 3.21
CA GLU A 69 1.81 -11.96 1.95
C GLU A 69 1.96 -10.84 0.93
N SER A 70 3.18 -10.61 0.45
CA SER A 70 3.48 -9.44 -0.35
C SER A 70 3.68 -9.76 -1.83
N LYS A 71 3.17 -8.89 -2.70
CA LYS A 71 3.47 -8.87 -4.13
C LYS A 71 4.01 -7.49 -4.51
N LEU A 72 5.19 -7.46 -5.12
CA LEU A 72 5.77 -6.25 -5.69
C LEU A 72 5.53 -6.23 -7.20
N ILE A 73 4.91 -5.17 -7.69
CA ILE A 73 4.67 -4.91 -9.11
C ILE A 73 5.53 -3.72 -9.52
N GLU A 74 6.40 -3.91 -10.51
CA GLU A 74 7.15 -2.83 -11.13
C GLU A 74 6.49 -2.45 -12.46
N LEU A 75 6.00 -1.23 -12.55
CA LEU A 75 5.34 -0.74 -13.76
C LEU A 75 6.23 -0.87 -14.99
N GLY A 76 7.55 -0.74 -14.82
CA GLY A 76 8.53 -0.89 -15.90
C GLY A 76 8.54 -2.27 -16.54
N ASP A 77 8.28 -3.32 -15.79
CA ASP A 77 8.31 -4.70 -16.27
C ASP A 77 7.09 -5.02 -17.14
N ILE A 78 5.95 -4.39 -16.84
CA ILE A 78 4.69 -4.56 -17.58
C ILE A 78 4.40 -3.42 -18.56
N ALA A 79 5.29 -2.42 -18.67
CA ALA A 79 5.05 -1.16 -19.35
C ALA A 79 4.64 -1.32 -20.83
N ARG A 80 5.33 -2.19 -21.57
CA ARG A 80 5.09 -2.33 -23.01
C ARG A 80 3.75 -3.01 -23.33
N PRO A 81 3.44 -4.19 -22.76
CA PRO A 81 2.14 -4.82 -23.02
C PRO A 81 0.98 -4.01 -22.44
N LEU A 82 1.14 -3.42 -21.26
CA LEU A 82 0.13 -2.54 -20.68
C LEU A 82 -0.14 -1.32 -21.56
N GLY A 83 0.90 -0.62 -22.03
CA GLY A 83 0.75 0.59 -22.83
C GLY A 83 0.26 0.33 -24.27
N ALA A 84 0.26 -0.91 -24.74
CA ALA A 84 -0.29 -1.30 -26.02
C ALA A 84 -1.80 -1.59 -25.96
N ALA A 85 -2.34 -1.94 -24.80
CA ALA A 85 -3.75 -2.26 -24.60
C ALA A 85 -4.55 -0.98 -24.36
N LEU A 86 -5.58 -0.74 -25.14
CA LEU A 86 -6.50 0.40 -24.96
C LEU A 86 -7.70 0.04 -24.09
N SER A 87 -7.96 -1.24 -23.91
CA SER A 87 -9.03 -1.76 -23.06
C SER A 87 -8.55 -2.99 -22.28
N ARG A 88 -9.24 -3.30 -21.19
CA ARG A 88 -8.90 -4.45 -20.34
C ARG A 88 -8.93 -5.78 -21.10
N GLN A 89 -9.82 -5.92 -22.07
CA GLN A 89 -9.98 -7.15 -22.88
C GLN A 89 -8.77 -7.43 -23.80
N GLU A 90 -7.92 -6.43 -24.04
CA GLU A 90 -6.70 -6.57 -24.85
C GLU A 90 -5.48 -6.99 -24.02
N LEU A 91 -5.63 -7.05 -22.70
CA LEU A 91 -4.54 -7.44 -21.81
C LEU A 91 -4.19 -8.92 -21.96
N SER A 92 -2.90 -9.24 -21.91
CA SER A 92 -2.46 -10.62 -21.76
C SER A 92 -2.84 -11.15 -20.37
N ALA A 93 -2.93 -12.47 -20.24
CA ALA A 93 -3.27 -13.11 -18.96
C ALA A 93 -2.32 -12.72 -17.81
N ASP A 94 -1.03 -12.50 -18.12
CA ASP A 94 -0.03 -12.10 -17.12
C ASP A 94 -0.32 -10.69 -16.60
N ILE A 95 -0.69 -9.74 -17.48
CA ILE A 95 -1.01 -8.36 -17.08
C ILE A 95 -2.36 -8.32 -16.36
N GLU A 96 -3.34 -9.08 -16.83
CA GLU A 96 -4.63 -9.23 -16.14
C GLU A 96 -4.43 -9.75 -14.70
N ALA A 97 -3.51 -10.71 -14.49
CA ALA A 97 -3.20 -11.21 -13.15
C ALA A 97 -2.56 -10.14 -12.24
N GLU A 98 -1.81 -9.17 -12.80
CA GLU A 98 -1.28 -8.03 -12.04
C GLU A 98 -2.42 -7.07 -11.62
N LEU A 99 -3.35 -6.77 -12.52
CA LEU A 99 -4.52 -5.95 -12.20
C LEU A 99 -5.38 -6.63 -11.13
N GLN A 100 -5.66 -7.92 -11.28
CA GLN A 100 -6.42 -8.69 -10.30
C GLN A 100 -5.73 -8.74 -8.93
N ALA A 101 -4.39 -8.78 -8.90
CA ALA A 101 -3.66 -8.71 -7.63
C ALA A 101 -3.89 -7.36 -6.93
N ILE A 102 -3.88 -6.24 -7.68
CA ILE A 102 -4.18 -4.91 -7.15
C ILE A 102 -5.62 -4.86 -6.63
N GLU A 103 -6.59 -5.37 -7.39
CA GLU A 103 -8.01 -5.37 -7.05
C GLU A 103 -8.36 -6.21 -5.81
N ASN A 104 -7.58 -7.28 -5.56
CA ASN A 104 -7.79 -8.19 -4.44
C ASN A 104 -6.84 -7.94 -3.25
N ALA A 105 -6.16 -6.80 -3.22
CA ALA A 105 -5.26 -6.46 -2.13
C ALA A 105 -6.03 -6.02 -0.86
N ASP A 106 -5.55 -6.46 0.31
CA ASP A 106 -6.03 -5.95 1.60
C ASP A 106 -5.41 -4.58 1.94
N LEU A 107 -4.24 -4.28 1.36
CA LEU A 107 -3.54 -3.00 1.45
C LEU A 107 -2.73 -2.77 0.17
N LEU A 108 -2.83 -1.58 -0.39
CA LEU A 108 -1.98 -1.14 -1.49
C LEU A 108 -0.89 -0.19 -0.97
N ILE A 109 0.34 -0.35 -1.47
CA ILE A 109 1.38 0.67 -1.46
C ILE A 109 1.53 1.16 -2.89
N VAL A 110 1.34 2.45 -3.14
CA VAL A 110 1.53 3.02 -4.47
C VAL A 110 2.56 4.13 -4.41
N ALA A 111 3.72 3.88 -5.02
CA ALA A 111 4.81 4.83 -5.12
C ALA A 111 5.02 5.28 -6.56
N ALA A 112 5.03 6.58 -6.81
CA ALA A 112 5.18 7.15 -8.14
C ALA A 112 6.38 8.10 -8.23
N PRO A 113 7.19 8.06 -9.30
CA PRO A 113 8.11 9.15 -9.58
C PRO A 113 7.33 10.36 -10.12
N VAL A 114 7.84 11.55 -9.82
CA VAL A 114 7.28 12.77 -10.41
C VAL A 114 7.85 12.99 -11.80
N TYR A 115 7.02 12.83 -12.81
CA TYR A 115 7.32 13.13 -14.20
C TYR A 115 6.51 14.35 -14.67
N ARG A 116 7.21 15.44 -15.03
CA ARG A 116 6.56 16.66 -15.52
C ARG A 116 5.46 17.20 -14.58
N GLY A 117 5.71 17.16 -13.27
CA GLY A 117 4.82 17.72 -12.26
C GLY A 117 3.70 16.82 -11.76
N SER A 118 3.62 15.56 -12.26
CA SER A 118 2.62 14.58 -11.85
C SER A 118 3.20 13.17 -11.82
N TYR A 119 2.38 12.16 -11.48
CA TYR A 119 2.74 10.75 -11.67
C TYR A 119 2.79 10.38 -13.16
N PRO A 120 3.49 9.28 -13.54
CA PRO A 120 3.60 8.87 -14.94
C PRO A 120 2.23 8.57 -15.58
N GLY A 121 2.06 8.95 -16.86
CA GLY A 121 0.82 8.67 -17.58
C GLY A 121 0.50 7.18 -17.69
N LEU A 122 1.53 6.32 -17.76
CA LEU A 122 1.32 4.87 -17.75
C LEU A 122 0.79 4.33 -16.42
N LEU A 123 1.12 4.98 -15.29
CA LEU A 123 0.51 4.66 -14.00
C LEU A 123 -0.98 5.00 -14.00
N LYS A 124 -1.34 6.15 -14.58
CA LYS A 124 -2.76 6.53 -14.77
C LYS A 124 -3.47 5.51 -15.64
N HIS A 125 -2.84 5.12 -16.76
CA HIS A 125 -3.39 4.14 -17.68
C HIS A 125 -3.65 2.78 -17.02
N LEU A 126 -2.76 2.30 -16.14
CA LEU A 126 -3.00 1.10 -15.34
C LEU A 126 -4.28 1.24 -14.52
N PHE A 127 -4.45 2.36 -13.80
CA PHE A 127 -5.65 2.60 -13.00
C PHE A 127 -6.91 2.85 -13.84
N ASP A 128 -6.79 3.27 -15.09
CA ASP A 128 -7.92 3.37 -16.02
C ASP A 128 -8.48 2.00 -16.43
N LEU A 129 -7.69 0.94 -16.27
CA LEU A 129 -8.08 -0.44 -16.58
C LEU A 129 -8.54 -1.24 -15.34
N ILE A 130 -8.38 -0.70 -14.12
CA ILE A 130 -8.87 -1.30 -12.87
C ILE A 130 -10.41 -1.19 -12.83
N ASP A 131 -11.08 -2.21 -12.28
CA ASP A 131 -12.52 -2.16 -12.07
C ASP A 131 -12.92 -0.99 -11.16
N LEU A 132 -13.96 -0.29 -11.55
CA LEU A 132 -14.43 0.94 -10.89
C LEU A 132 -14.68 0.78 -9.39
N ASN A 133 -15.14 -0.39 -8.97
CA ASN A 133 -15.54 -0.67 -7.59
C ASN A 133 -14.53 -1.50 -6.80
N ALA A 134 -13.44 -1.93 -7.44
CA ALA A 134 -12.53 -2.90 -6.85
C ALA A 134 -11.77 -2.36 -5.61
N LEU A 135 -11.55 -1.05 -5.54
CA LEU A 135 -10.77 -0.45 -4.45
C LEU A 135 -11.62 0.26 -3.38
N ILE A 136 -12.94 0.09 -3.42
CA ILE A 136 -13.82 0.66 -2.37
C ILE A 136 -13.35 0.16 -1.00
N ASP A 137 -13.16 1.11 -0.06
CA ASP A 137 -12.66 0.87 1.30
C ASP A 137 -11.28 0.20 1.39
N THR A 138 -10.57 0.02 0.29
CA THR A 138 -9.21 -0.54 0.30
C THR A 138 -8.23 0.49 0.85
N PRO A 139 -7.45 0.18 1.92
CA PRO A 139 -6.40 1.04 2.42
C PRO A 139 -5.30 1.23 1.39
N VAL A 140 -4.87 2.49 1.17
CA VAL A 140 -3.80 2.83 0.22
C VAL A 140 -2.76 3.74 0.86
N LEU A 141 -1.53 3.23 0.98
CA LEU A 141 -0.37 4.00 1.39
C LEU A 141 0.25 4.66 0.15
N LEU A 142 0.27 5.99 0.12
CA LEU A 142 0.79 6.76 -0.99
C LEU A 142 2.24 7.16 -0.76
N ALA A 143 3.08 7.01 -1.79
CA ALA A 143 4.45 7.48 -1.80
C ALA A 143 4.81 8.13 -3.13
N ALA A 144 5.80 9.01 -3.12
CA ALA A 144 6.34 9.57 -4.35
C ALA A 144 7.83 9.91 -4.22
N THR A 145 8.52 9.93 -5.35
CA THR A 145 9.91 10.41 -5.44
C THR A 145 10.01 11.53 -6.47
N GLY A 146 10.77 12.57 -6.15
CA GLY A 146 11.00 13.70 -7.06
C GLY A 146 12.40 14.26 -6.97
N GLY A 147 12.77 15.09 -7.92
CA GLY A 147 14.09 15.75 -7.95
C GLY A 147 14.28 16.84 -6.89
N SER A 148 13.18 17.33 -6.31
CA SER A 148 13.24 18.39 -5.28
C SER A 148 11.96 18.39 -4.43
N GLU A 149 11.98 19.09 -3.30
CA GLU A 149 10.83 19.22 -2.39
C GLU A 149 9.64 19.98 -2.98
N ARG A 150 9.84 20.72 -4.08
CA ARG A 150 8.78 21.50 -4.76
C ARG A 150 7.57 20.67 -5.17
N HIS A 151 7.76 19.37 -5.33
CA HIS A 151 6.73 18.44 -5.79
C HIS A 151 6.14 17.59 -4.66
N ALA A 152 6.45 17.86 -3.39
CA ALA A 152 5.97 17.06 -2.26
C ALA A 152 4.43 16.94 -2.23
N LEU A 153 3.74 17.99 -2.64
CA LEU A 153 2.27 18.02 -2.71
C LEU A 153 1.67 17.14 -3.82
N VAL A 154 2.47 16.49 -4.65
CA VAL A 154 1.96 15.51 -5.64
C VAL A 154 1.16 14.39 -4.98
N LEU A 155 1.50 14.03 -3.75
CA LEU A 155 0.75 13.05 -2.96
C LEU A 155 -0.71 13.48 -2.79
N ASP A 156 -0.93 14.73 -2.38
CA ASP A 156 -2.26 15.24 -2.02
C ASP A 156 -3.04 15.79 -3.23
N HIS A 157 -2.35 16.41 -4.19
CA HIS A 157 -2.98 17.06 -5.34
C HIS A 157 -3.11 16.18 -6.58
N GLN A 158 -2.39 15.05 -6.65
CA GLN A 158 -2.41 14.17 -7.83
C GLN A 158 -2.76 12.73 -7.48
N LEU A 159 -2.04 12.11 -6.52
CA LEU A 159 -2.28 10.70 -6.18
C LEU A 159 -3.54 10.51 -5.35
N ARG A 160 -3.73 11.29 -4.28
CA ARG A 160 -4.90 11.15 -3.41
C ARG A 160 -6.23 11.33 -4.15
N PRO A 161 -6.41 12.31 -5.06
CA PRO A 161 -7.64 12.42 -5.86
C PRO A 161 -7.90 11.21 -6.76
N LEU A 162 -6.85 10.58 -7.32
CA LEU A 162 -7.00 9.35 -8.11
C LEU A 162 -7.64 8.24 -7.28
N PHE A 163 -7.14 8.01 -6.06
CA PHE A 163 -7.68 6.96 -5.18
C PHE A 163 -9.01 7.35 -4.52
N SER A 164 -9.27 8.65 -4.35
CA SER A 164 -10.58 9.14 -3.91
C SER A 164 -11.67 8.84 -4.93
N PHE A 165 -11.36 8.87 -6.23
CA PHE A 165 -12.28 8.43 -7.28
C PHE A 165 -12.72 6.97 -7.08
N PHE A 166 -11.82 6.09 -6.69
CA PHE A 166 -12.10 4.68 -6.38
C PHE A 166 -12.72 4.47 -4.99
N GLN A 167 -13.01 5.52 -4.23
CA GLN A 167 -13.50 5.45 -2.85
C GLN A 167 -12.55 4.66 -1.92
N ALA A 168 -11.26 4.63 -2.25
CA ALA A 168 -10.24 3.96 -1.45
C ALA A 168 -9.92 4.76 -0.17
N LEU A 169 -9.51 4.07 0.89
CA LEU A 169 -9.09 4.68 2.14
C LEU A 169 -7.61 5.10 2.07
N THR A 170 -7.34 6.27 1.51
CA THR A 170 -5.97 6.77 1.47
C THR A 170 -5.45 7.09 2.87
N LEU A 171 -4.31 6.49 3.24
CA LEU A 171 -3.71 6.70 4.56
C LEU A 171 -3.26 8.16 4.72
N PRO A 172 -3.41 8.74 5.94
CA PRO A 172 -3.10 10.16 6.16
C PRO A 172 -1.61 10.48 6.00
N ILE A 173 -0.73 9.51 6.34
CA ILE A 173 0.72 9.69 6.23
C ILE A 173 1.21 9.17 4.88
N GLY A 174 1.44 10.10 3.94
CA GLY A 174 2.17 9.79 2.72
C GLY A 174 3.69 9.98 2.89
N VAL A 175 4.47 9.35 2.01
CA VAL A 175 5.93 9.42 2.04
C VAL A 175 6.45 10.02 0.74
N TYR A 176 7.05 11.21 0.84
CA TYR A 176 7.74 11.84 -0.27
C TYR A 176 9.25 11.79 -0.04
N ALA A 177 9.99 11.45 -1.08
CA ALA A 177 11.45 11.42 -1.04
C ALA A 177 12.05 12.22 -2.21
N THR A 178 13.16 12.88 -1.95
CA THR A 178 13.95 13.61 -2.93
C THR A 178 15.21 12.86 -3.34
N GLU A 179 15.92 13.34 -4.34
CA GLU A 179 17.24 12.76 -4.69
C GLU A 179 18.22 12.81 -3.53
N ALA A 180 18.17 13.83 -2.69
CA ALA A 180 19.07 14.03 -1.56
C ALA A 180 18.90 12.97 -0.45
N ASP A 181 17.77 12.26 -0.43
CA ASP A 181 17.50 11.20 0.54
C ASP A 181 18.22 9.88 0.21
N PHE A 182 18.84 9.80 -0.97
CA PHE A 182 19.48 8.59 -1.47
C PHE A 182 20.94 8.82 -1.81
N SER A 183 21.77 7.80 -1.57
CA SER A 183 23.12 7.68 -2.10
C SER A 183 23.27 6.32 -2.77
N ASN A 184 23.71 6.29 -4.04
CA ASN A 184 23.84 5.04 -4.81
C ASN A 184 22.58 4.15 -4.75
N TYR A 185 21.38 4.76 -4.88
CA TYR A 185 20.08 4.07 -4.77
C TYR A 185 19.85 3.36 -3.41
N GLN A 186 20.47 3.84 -2.35
CA GLN A 186 20.21 3.43 -0.98
C GLN A 186 19.67 4.61 -0.19
N ILE A 187 18.67 4.38 0.66
CA ILE A 187 18.13 5.42 1.55
C ILE A 187 19.17 5.72 2.64
N THR A 188 19.67 6.97 2.64
CA THR A 188 20.66 7.44 3.61
C THR A 188 20.10 8.48 4.57
N SER A 189 18.97 9.12 4.23
CA SER A 189 18.30 10.12 5.05
C SER A 189 17.59 9.48 6.24
N GLU A 190 17.99 9.86 7.47
CA GLU A 190 17.32 9.41 8.69
C GLU A 190 15.89 9.98 8.79
N LEU A 191 15.65 11.16 8.26
CA LEU A 191 14.30 11.76 8.20
C LEU A 191 13.37 10.93 7.32
N LEU A 192 13.86 10.46 6.15
CA LEU A 192 13.08 9.59 5.30
C LEU A 192 12.82 8.23 5.96
N LYS A 193 13.81 7.63 6.62
CA LYS A 193 13.64 6.38 7.36
C LYS A 193 12.58 6.51 8.45
N ALA A 194 12.65 7.58 9.25
CA ALA A 194 11.65 7.88 10.28
C ALA A 194 10.26 8.10 9.67
N ARG A 195 10.16 8.74 8.50
CA ARG A 195 8.88 8.93 7.81
C ARG A 195 8.28 7.62 7.29
N ILE A 196 9.11 6.72 6.76
CA ILE A 196 8.72 5.37 6.33
C ILE A 196 8.18 4.57 7.52
N GLN A 197 8.93 4.57 8.63
CA GLN A 197 8.52 3.91 9.87
C GLN A 197 7.17 4.45 10.36
N LEU A 198 7.02 5.78 10.45
CA LEU A 198 5.78 6.42 10.88
C LEU A 198 4.59 6.03 9.98
N ALA A 199 4.80 5.98 8.66
CA ALA A 199 3.75 5.61 7.72
C ALA A 199 3.26 4.18 7.96
N ALA A 200 4.18 3.23 8.17
CA ALA A 200 3.84 1.84 8.48
C ALA A 200 3.16 1.70 9.86
N GLU A 201 3.66 2.38 10.89
CA GLU A 201 3.06 2.40 12.23
C GLU A 201 1.64 2.96 12.23
N ARG A 202 1.33 3.93 11.35
CA ARG A 202 -0.02 4.51 11.21
C ARG A 202 -0.95 3.63 10.37
N ALA A 203 -0.41 2.75 9.55
CA ALA A 203 -1.19 1.74 8.81
C ALA A 203 -1.61 0.57 9.70
N ALA A 204 -0.72 0.09 10.57
CA ALA A 204 -0.91 -1.12 11.38
C ALA A 204 -2.21 -1.17 12.19
N PRO A 205 -2.73 -0.08 12.82
CA PRO A 205 -3.98 -0.10 13.57
C PRO A 205 -5.22 -0.46 12.74
N LEU A 206 -5.22 -0.21 11.43
CA LEU A 206 -6.32 -0.61 10.55
C LEU A 206 -6.52 -2.13 10.53
N PHE A 207 -5.46 -2.87 10.84
CA PHE A 207 -5.42 -4.33 10.85
C PHE A 207 -5.35 -4.91 12.27
N GLY A 208 -5.72 -4.11 13.28
CA GLY A 208 -5.79 -4.56 14.67
C GLY A 208 -4.46 -4.61 15.43
N VAL A 209 -3.36 -4.19 14.81
CA VAL A 209 -2.04 -4.10 15.45
C VAL A 209 -1.79 -2.68 15.94
N HIS A 210 -1.57 -2.52 17.25
CA HIS A 210 -1.30 -1.23 17.87
C HIS A 210 0.16 -1.18 18.33
N PRO A 211 1.07 -0.54 17.58
CA PRO A 211 2.46 -0.38 17.99
C PRO A 211 2.55 0.35 19.33
N LYS A 212 3.36 -0.19 20.26
CA LYS A 212 3.45 0.33 21.64
C LYS A 212 3.98 1.76 21.75
N ASN A 213 4.66 2.25 20.70
CA ASN A 213 5.32 3.56 20.68
C ASN A 213 4.90 4.37 19.45
N LEU A 214 3.60 4.63 19.27
CA LEU A 214 3.19 5.62 18.27
C LEU A 214 3.83 6.97 18.59
N LEU A 215 4.74 7.45 17.77
CA LEU A 215 5.29 8.80 17.86
C LEU A 215 4.12 9.79 17.86
N LYS A 216 3.91 10.44 19.02
CA LYS A 216 3.00 11.57 19.09
C LYS A 216 3.70 12.76 18.44
N ILE A 217 3.29 13.08 17.23
CA ILE A 217 3.69 14.34 16.60
C ILE A 217 2.91 15.43 17.32
N ALA A 218 3.65 16.29 18.02
CA ALA A 218 3.11 17.53 18.61
C ALA A 218 2.87 18.55 17.51
#